data_f3595f3e54d17a7c2d6403f3047efe7f
#
_entry.id   f3595f3e54d17a7c2d6403f3047efe7f
#
_cell.length_a   1.000
_cell.length_b   1.000
_cell.length_c   1.000
_cell.angle_alpha   90.00
_cell.angle_beta   90.00
_cell.angle_gamma   90.00
#
_symmetry.space_group_name_H-M   'P 1'
#
loop_
_entity.id
_entity.type
_entity.pdbx_description
1 polymer ?
#
loop_
_entity_poly.entity_id
_entity_poly.type
_entity_poly.pdbx_seq_one_letter_code
_entity_poly.pdbx_strand_id
1 'polypeptide(L)'
;IRNVMADLQDSGLLFSPHASAGRIPTEAGLRLFVDGLLEVGHLTEDERLTIEAQCAAEGRSVQQTLSEVTRVLSGLSNCAGLVVAPKSDSALRHIEFVSLAPGRALVVLVTEDGSVENRVVEVPNGMPASAMVEASNFLSARLVGKTIEEARGQIAAELELHRQDLDGLTQKLVEAGLATATGDGAEAALIVSGAERLLDDVQAVEDLDHVRGLYDALETKESWIKLLDMARGGEGVQIFIGAENDLFSLAGCSVVVAPYRNSEQQIVGAVGVIGPTRINYARIIPVVDYTAQIVGRLVG
;
A
#
# COMPACT_ATOMS: atom_id res chain seq x y z
N ILE A 1 32.24 -21.87 -23.36
CA ILE A 1 31.78 -21.13 -22.12
C ILE A 1 32.67 -19.92 -21.86
N ARG A 2 34.03 -20.04 -21.73
CA ARG A 2 34.89 -18.89 -21.40
C ARG A 2 34.77 -17.73 -22.38
N ASN A 3 34.78 -17.99 -23.68
CA ASN A 3 34.66 -16.95 -24.72
C ASN A 3 33.28 -16.25 -24.62
N VAL A 4 32.17 -17.00 -24.49
CA VAL A 4 30.84 -16.45 -24.33
C VAL A 4 30.73 -15.56 -23.09
N MET A 5 31.35 -15.95 -21.97
CA MET A 5 31.41 -15.15 -20.75
C MET A 5 32.22 -13.85 -20.93
N ALA A 6 33.27 -13.89 -21.76
CA ALA A 6 34.04 -12.69 -22.10
C ALA A 6 33.21 -11.76 -22.99
N ASP A 7 32.58 -12.29 -24.04
CA ASP A 7 31.74 -11.53 -24.97
C ASP A 7 30.58 -10.84 -24.23
N LEU A 8 29.94 -11.53 -23.26
CA LEU A 8 28.91 -10.97 -22.44
C LEU A 8 29.42 -9.87 -21.48
N GLN A 9 30.67 -10.03 -21.00
CA GLN A 9 31.30 -8.99 -20.18
C GLN A 9 31.68 -7.77 -21.03
N ASP A 10 32.20 -7.98 -22.22
CA ASP A 10 32.54 -6.90 -23.17
C ASP A 10 31.29 -6.15 -23.65
N SER A 11 30.14 -6.85 -23.70
CA SER A 11 28.83 -6.26 -23.98
C SER A 11 28.20 -5.56 -22.78
N GLY A 12 28.84 -5.53 -21.62
CA GLY A 12 28.32 -4.89 -20.40
C GLY A 12 27.18 -5.64 -19.71
N LEU A 13 26.93 -6.90 -20.08
CA LEU A 13 25.87 -7.74 -19.48
C LEU A 13 26.34 -8.48 -18.22
N LEU A 14 27.65 -8.67 -18.09
CA LEU A 14 28.30 -9.27 -16.92
C LEU A 14 29.41 -8.35 -16.42
N PHE A 15 29.73 -8.46 -15.14
CA PHE A 15 30.92 -7.83 -14.57
C PHE A 15 31.62 -8.76 -13.57
N SER A 16 32.87 -8.48 -13.23
CA SER A 16 33.63 -9.20 -12.23
C SER A 16 33.94 -8.25 -11.07
N PRO A 17 33.40 -8.46 -9.86
CA PRO A 17 33.67 -7.59 -8.72
C PRO A 17 35.14 -7.56 -8.34
N HIS A 18 35.82 -8.71 -8.46
CA HIS A 18 37.25 -8.88 -8.19
C HIS A 18 37.89 -9.86 -9.19
N ALA A 19 39.20 -9.76 -9.36
CA ALA A 19 39.95 -10.59 -10.31
C ALA A 19 39.79 -12.11 -10.09
N SER A 20 39.51 -12.56 -8.86
CA SER A 20 39.26 -13.95 -8.48
C SER A 20 37.79 -14.31 -8.30
N ALA A 21 36.90 -13.33 -8.40
CA ALA A 21 35.46 -13.57 -8.30
C ALA A 21 34.89 -14.14 -9.60
N GLY A 22 33.80 -14.86 -9.50
CA GLY A 22 32.99 -15.23 -10.66
C GLY A 22 32.45 -13.97 -11.40
N ARG A 23 31.79 -14.19 -12.52
CA ARG A 23 31.07 -13.13 -13.23
C ARG A 23 29.65 -13.04 -12.75
N ILE A 24 29.19 -11.81 -12.56
CA ILE A 24 27.88 -11.47 -12.03
C ILE A 24 27.12 -10.66 -13.09
N PRO A 25 25.81 -10.88 -13.29
CA PRO A 25 25.05 -10.06 -14.21
C PRO A 25 24.97 -8.61 -13.71
N THR A 26 25.06 -7.70 -14.65
CA THR A 26 24.71 -6.28 -14.47
C THR A 26 23.18 -6.12 -14.47
N GLU A 27 22.65 -4.95 -14.12
CA GLU A 27 21.23 -4.65 -14.26
C GLU A 27 20.74 -4.86 -15.70
N ALA A 28 21.50 -4.40 -16.69
CA ALA A 28 21.23 -4.64 -18.11
C ALA A 28 21.22 -6.14 -18.46
N GLY A 29 22.14 -6.91 -17.88
CA GLY A 29 22.16 -8.36 -18.05
C GLY A 29 20.95 -9.06 -17.44
N LEU A 30 20.53 -8.63 -16.26
CA LEU A 30 19.31 -9.12 -15.61
C LEU A 30 18.05 -8.73 -16.41
N ARG A 31 17.98 -7.50 -16.93
CA ARG A 31 16.87 -7.04 -17.77
C ARG A 31 16.76 -7.90 -19.04
N LEU A 32 17.86 -8.10 -19.77
CA LEU A 32 17.89 -8.97 -20.92
C LEU A 32 17.42 -10.40 -20.60
N PHE A 33 17.84 -10.93 -19.46
CA PHE A 33 17.42 -12.25 -19.01
C PHE A 33 15.92 -12.30 -18.72
N VAL A 34 15.40 -11.34 -17.99
CA VAL A 34 13.97 -11.28 -17.61
C VAL A 34 13.09 -11.11 -18.84
N ASP A 35 13.44 -10.21 -19.76
CA ASP A 35 12.61 -9.90 -20.93
C ASP A 35 12.70 -10.95 -22.05
N GLY A 36 13.84 -11.61 -22.18
CA GLY A 36 14.10 -12.44 -23.35
C GLY A 36 14.29 -13.94 -23.11
N LEU A 37 14.71 -14.31 -21.92
CA LEU A 37 15.15 -15.69 -21.66
C LEU A 37 14.42 -16.35 -20.47
N LEU A 38 13.70 -15.57 -19.66
CA LEU A 38 13.05 -16.08 -18.48
C LEU A 38 11.82 -16.93 -18.84
N GLU A 39 11.83 -18.17 -18.44
CA GLU A 39 10.62 -18.99 -18.42
C GLU A 39 9.92 -18.78 -17.08
N VAL A 40 8.75 -18.13 -17.12
CA VAL A 40 7.95 -17.89 -15.93
C VAL A 40 7.41 -19.22 -15.41
N GLY A 41 7.65 -19.48 -14.13
CA GLY A 41 7.17 -20.67 -13.45
C GLY A 41 5.64 -20.65 -13.22
N HIS A 42 5.18 -21.69 -12.56
CA HIS A 42 3.77 -21.80 -12.12
C HIS A 42 3.72 -21.93 -10.60
N LEU A 43 2.68 -21.38 -10.00
CA LEU A 43 2.36 -21.62 -8.60
C LEU A 43 2.03 -23.09 -8.39
N THR A 44 2.52 -23.65 -7.29
CA THR A 44 2.05 -24.93 -6.79
C THR A 44 0.62 -24.81 -6.25
N GLU A 45 -0.07 -25.92 -6.15
CA GLU A 45 -1.43 -25.94 -5.56
C GLU A 45 -1.43 -25.47 -4.11
N ASP A 46 -0.43 -25.86 -3.32
CA ASP A 46 -0.26 -25.43 -1.92
C ASP A 46 -0.06 -23.91 -1.79
N GLU A 47 0.71 -23.30 -2.68
CA GLU A 47 0.92 -21.85 -2.70
C GLU A 47 -0.38 -21.10 -3.04
N ARG A 48 -1.17 -21.61 -4.01
CA ARG A 48 -2.47 -21.06 -4.35
C ARG A 48 -3.44 -21.12 -3.18
N LEU A 49 -3.58 -22.30 -2.58
CA LEU A 49 -4.45 -22.51 -1.42
C LEU A 49 -4.03 -21.62 -0.23
N THR A 50 -2.75 -21.41 -0.04
CA THR A 50 -2.25 -20.53 1.02
C THR A 50 -2.68 -19.08 0.79
N ILE A 51 -2.56 -18.55 -0.42
CA ILE A 51 -2.99 -17.20 -0.77
C ILE A 51 -4.52 -17.07 -0.63
N GLU A 52 -5.27 -18.00 -1.19
CA GLU A 52 -6.74 -18.02 -1.14
C GLU A 52 -7.28 -18.07 0.29
N ALA A 53 -6.71 -18.92 1.14
CA ALA A 53 -7.13 -19.08 2.53
C ALA A 53 -6.97 -17.77 3.34
N GLN A 54 -5.96 -16.96 3.06
CA GLN A 54 -5.79 -15.67 3.73
C GLN A 54 -6.80 -14.63 3.26
N CYS A 55 -7.18 -14.68 1.98
CA CYS A 55 -8.20 -13.79 1.43
C CYS A 55 -9.63 -14.18 1.86
N ALA A 56 -9.90 -15.48 2.05
CA ALA A 56 -11.24 -15.99 2.38
C ALA A 56 -11.57 -15.96 3.89
N ALA A 57 -10.67 -15.50 4.75
CA ALA A 57 -10.88 -15.52 6.21
C ALA A 57 -12.00 -14.57 6.63
N GLU A 58 -13.12 -15.14 7.10
CA GLU A 58 -14.29 -14.39 7.57
C GLU A 58 -14.00 -13.56 8.82
N GLY A 59 -14.69 -12.43 8.95
CA GLY A 59 -14.64 -11.55 10.13
C GLY A 59 -13.44 -10.60 10.19
N ARG A 60 -12.62 -10.50 9.14
CA ARG A 60 -11.52 -9.54 9.02
C ARG A 60 -11.94 -8.32 8.23
N SER A 61 -11.40 -7.15 8.58
CA SER A 61 -11.49 -5.97 7.73
C SER A 61 -10.64 -6.16 6.46
N VAL A 62 -10.94 -5.41 5.40
CA VAL A 62 -10.13 -5.40 4.16
C VAL A 62 -8.67 -5.12 4.48
N GLN A 63 -8.39 -4.15 5.34
CA GLN A 63 -7.02 -3.79 5.74
C GLN A 63 -6.30 -4.93 6.47
N GLN A 64 -6.97 -5.65 7.35
CA GLN A 64 -6.40 -6.84 8.02
C GLN A 64 -6.09 -7.94 7.02
N THR A 65 -6.99 -8.18 6.07
CA THR A 65 -6.78 -9.18 5.02
C THR A 65 -5.61 -8.81 4.12
N LEU A 66 -5.52 -7.54 3.70
CA LEU A 66 -4.39 -7.05 2.91
C LEU A 66 -3.06 -7.19 3.67
N SER A 67 -3.02 -6.94 4.98
CA SER A 67 -1.84 -7.16 5.82
C SER A 67 -1.41 -8.61 5.85
N GLU A 68 -2.35 -9.55 5.99
CA GLU A 68 -2.04 -10.99 5.99
C GLU A 68 -1.57 -11.48 4.62
N VAL A 69 -2.22 -11.03 3.56
CA VAL A 69 -1.80 -11.31 2.18
C VAL A 69 -0.38 -10.81 1.93
N THR A 70 -0.06 -9.59 2.37
CA THR A 70 1.27 -9.02 2.25
C THR A 70 2.31 -9.87 2.98
N ARG A 71 1.97 -10.39 4.17
CA ARG A 71 2.84 -11.29 4.95
C ARG A 71 3.07 -12.62 4.24
N VAL A 72 2.03 -13.22 3.66
CA VAL A 72 2.15 -14.45 2.88
C VAL A 72 2.99 -14.23 1.63
N LEU A 73 2.75 -13.12 0.92
CA LEU A 73 3.53 -12.75 -0.26
C LEU A 73 5.02 -12.61 0.08
N SER A 74 5.34 -11.93 1.19
CA SER A 74 6.72 -11.85 1.70
C SER A 74 7.30 -13.23 2.00
N GLY A 75 6.54 -14.13 2.64
CA GLY A 75 6.97 -15.50 2.93
C GLY A 75 7.26 -16.34 1.69
N LEU A 76 6.39 -16.28 0.69
CA LEU A 76 6.53 -17.05 -0.54
C LEU A 76 7.65 -16.52 -1.45
N SER A 77 7.84 -15.21 -1.49
CA SER A 77 8.87 -14.56 -2.33
C SER A 77 10.24 -14.48 -1.67
N ASN A 78 10.31 -14.61 -0.34
CA ASN A 78 11.48 -14.28 0.48
C ASN A 78 11.98 -12.84 0.28
N CYS A 79 11.06 -11.91 0.03
CA CYS A 79 11.27 -10.48 -0.18
C CYS A 79 10.38 -9.65 0.76
N ALA A 80 10.57 -8.34 0.83
CA ALA A 80 9.61 -7.46 1.46
C ALA A 80 8.34 -7.41 0.60
N GLY A 81 7.19 -7.79 1.16
CA GLY A 81 5.90 -7.70 0.52
C GLY A 81 5.30 -6.31 0.66
N LEU A 82 4.59 -5.85 -0.36
CA LEU A 82 3.96 -4.55 -0.45
C LEU A 82 2.53 -4.68 -0.92
N VAL A 83 1.61 -3.94 -0.31
CA VAL A 83 0.26 -3.72 -0.85
C VAL A 83 -0.08 -2.26 -0.67
N VAL A 84 -0.48 -1.62 -1.76
CA VAL A 84 -1.10 -0.31 -1.71
C VAL A 84 -2.60 -0.53 -1.64
N ALA A 85 -3.18 -0.27 -0.45
CA ALA A 85 -4.61 -0.38 -0.24
C ALA A 85 -5.36 0.68 -1.04
N PRO A 86 -6.56 0.37 -1.56
CA PRO A 86 -7.36 1.37 -2.26
C PRO A 86 -7.71 2.51 -1.31
N LYS A 87 -7.90 3.70 -1.86
CA LYS A 87 -8.68 4.72 -1.16
C LYS A 87 -10.07 4.13 -0.93
N SER A 88 -10.54 4.18 0.29
CA SER A 88 -11.93 3.86 0.53
C SER A 88 -12.77 5.04 0.04
N ASP A 89 -13.28 4.94 -1.19
CA ASP A 89 -14.32 5.84 -1.72
C ASP A 89 -15.71 5.36 -1.28
N SER A 90 -15.79 4.42 -0.35
CA SER A 90 -17.04 3.93 0.19
C SER A 90 -17.80 5.04 0.91
N ALA A 91 -19.10 5.12 0.62
CA ALA A 91 -19.99 6.05 1.30
C ALA A 91 -19.98 5.82 2.81
N LEU A 92 -20.07 6.87 3.58
CA LEU A 92 -20.20 6.80 5.02
C LEU A 92 -21.57 6.23 5.39
N ARG A 93 -21.55 5.21 6.25
CA ARG A 93 -22.73 4.59 6.85
C ARG A 93 -23.05 5.17 8.22
N HIS A 94 -22.02 5.52 8.98
CA HIS A 94 -22.21 6.01 10.35
C HIS A 94 -21.01 6.84 10.80
N ILE A 95 -21.27 7.88 11.59
CA ILE A 95 -20.26 8.66 12.30
C ILE A 95 -20.72 8.91 13.73
N GLU A 96 -19.81 8.72 14.71
CA GLU A 96 -20.11 8.90 16.12
C GLU A 96 -18.93 9.52 16.86
N PHE A 97 -19.23 10.41 17.81
CA PHE A 97 -18.27 10.95 18.77
C PHE A 97 -18.45 10.28 20.12
N VAL A 98 -17.38 9.71 20.64
CA VAL A 98 -17.34 9.06 21.95
C VAL A 98 -16.36 9.80 22.86
N SER A 99 -16.83 10.23 24.03
CA SER A 99 -15.95 10.87 25.04
C SER A 99 -14.95 9.86 25.60
N LEU A 100 -13.66 10.17 25.53
CA LEU A 100 -12.59 9.33 26.11
C LEU A 100 -12.11 9.87 27.43
N ALA A 101 -11.85 11.18 27.51
CA ALA A 101 -11.33 11.88 28.68
C ALA A 101 -11.62 13.39 28.54
N PRO A 102 -11.45 14.19 29.59
CA PRO A 102 -11.52 15.64 29.48
C PRO A 102 -10.60 16.16 28.37
N GLY A 103 -11.17 16.89 27.41
CA GLY A 103 -10.45 17.43 26.26
C GLY A 103 -10.16 16.44 25.11
N ARG A 104 -10.66 15.20 25.18
CA ARG A 104 -10.41 14.18 24.12
C ARG A 104 -11.66 13.38 23.78
N ALA A 105 -11.95 13.26 22.53
CA ALA A 105 -13.02 12.42 22.00
C ALA A 105 -12.49 11.46 20.93
N LEU A 106 -13.13 10.30 20.80
CA LEU A 106 -12.93 9.37 19.69
C LEU A 106 -13.99 9.66 18.62
N VAL A 107 -13.57 9.86 17.40
CA VAL A 107 -14.46 9.86 16.23
C VAL A 107 -14.40 8.45 15.63
N VAL A 108 -15.56 7.84 15.50
CA VAL A 108 -15.73 6.53 14.84
C VAL A 108 -16.46 6.76 13.53
N LEU A 109 -15.84 6.34 12.42
CA LEU A 109 -16.39 6.39 11.07
C LEU A 109 -16.60 4.96 10.59
N VAL A 110 -17.80 4.65 10.11
CA VAL A 110 -18.12 3.36 9.51
C VAL A 110 -18.56 3.60 8.09
N THR A 111 -17.95 2.91 7.14
CA THR A 111 -18.27 2.97 5.72
C THR A 111 -19.21 1.84 5.30
N GLU A 112 -19.82 1.91 4.12
CA GLU A 112 -20.77 0.90 3.63
C GLU A 112 -20.10 -0.46 3.36
N ASP A 113 -18.81 -0.45 3.01
CA ASP A 113 -17.97 -1.65 2.87
C ASP A 113 -17.64 -2.33 4.22
N GLY A 114 -18.12 -1.77 5.34
CA GLY A 114 -17.88 -2.28 6.70
C GLY A 114 -16.52 -1.89 7.28
N SER A 115 -15.76 -1.03 6.63
CA SER A 115 -14.53 -0.47 7.18
C SER A 115 -14.84 0.43 8.37
N VAL A 116 -14.03 0.35 9.42
CA VAL A 116 -14.16 1.17 10.63
C VAL A 116 -12.88 1.94 10.83
N GLU A 117 -12.97 3.25 10.71
CA GLU A 117 -11.89 4.16 11.08
C GLU A 117 -12.18 4.80 12.42
N ASN A 118 -11.17 4.94 13.25
CA ASN A 118 -11.27 5.64 14.51
C ASN A 118 -10.09 6.60 14.71
N ARG A 119 -10.36 7.78 15.24
CA ARG A 119 -9.35 8.79 15.52
C ARG A 119 -9.65 9.53 16.79
N VAL A 120 -8.60 9.82 17.56
CA VAL A 120 -8.69 10.67 18.73
C VAL A 120 -8.55 12.12 18.30
N VAL A 121 -9.54 12.94 18.63
CA VAL A 121 -9.55 14.38 18.39
C VAL A 121 -9.52 15.16 19.71
N GLU A 122 -8.90 16.32 19.66
CA GLU A 122 -8.94 17.26 20.77
C GLU A 122 -10.26 18.02 20.75
N VAL A 123 -10.91 18.08 21.90
CA VAL A 123 -12.17 18.80 22.08
C VAL A 123 -12.06 19.77 23.26
N PRO A 124 -12.84 20.85 23.32
CA PRO A 124 -12.83 21.74 24.47
C PRO A 124 -13.08 20.99 25.78
N ASN A 125 -12.35 21.36 26.84
CA ASN A 125 -12.58 20.81 28.17
C ASN A 125 -13.99 21.12 28.66
N GLY A 126 -14.64 20.11 29.25
CA GLY A 126 -16.02 20.26 29.73
C GLY A 126 -17.10 20.12 28.66
N MET A 127 -16.75 19.55 27.49
CA MET A 127 -17.69 19.24 26.41
C MET A 127 -18.82 18.35 26.93
N PRO A 128 -20.09 18.80 26.84
CA PRO A 128 -21.23 18.00 27.31
C PRO A 128 -21.50 16.84 26.33
N ALA A 129 -21.96 15.70 26.84
CA ALA A 129 -22.33 14.56 26.02
C ALA A 129 -23.41 14.91 24.98
N SER A 130 -24.30 15.85 25.29
CA SER A 130 -25.33 16.33 24.36
C SER A 130 -24.74 16.96 23.10
N ALA A 131 -23.68 17.75 23.21
CA ALA A 131 -22.99 18.35 22.05
C ALA A 131 -22.35 17.30 21.15
N MET A 132 -21.83 16.21 21.73
CA MET A 132 -21.29 15.09 20.95
C MET A 132 -22.36 14.34 20.17
N VAL A 133 -23.53 14.10 20.82
CA VAL A 133 -24.68 13.49 20.17
C VAL A 133 -25.22 14.40 19.07
N GLU A 134 -25.31 15.70 19.31
CA GLU A 134 -25.78 16.67 18.33
C GLU A 134 -24.85 16.75 17.11
N ALA A 135 -23.54 16.80 17.33
CA ALA A 135 -22.53 16.76 16.27
C ALA A 135 -22.59 15.45 15.46
N SER A 136 -22.73 14.29 16.15
CA SER A 136 -22.91 13.00 15.50
C SER A 136 -24.15 12.97 14.63
N ASN A 137 -25.28 13.44 15.14
CA ASN A 137 -26.54 13.50 14.39
C ASN A 137 -26.46 14.48 13.20
N PHE A 138 -25.84 15.63 13.41
CA PHE A 138 -25.66 16.64 12.36
C PHE A 138 -24.83 16.09 11.21
N LEU A 139 -23.68 15.45 11.51
CA LEU A 139 -22.83 14.86 10.49
C LEU A 139 -23.47 13.62 9.85
N SER A 140 -24.09 12.74 10.63
CA SER A 140 -24.76 11.55 10.09
C SER A 140 -25.84 11.91 9.09
N ALA A 141 -26.67 12.92 9.39
CA ALA A 141 -27.75 13.35 8.50
C ALA A 141 -27.24 13.87 7.14
N ARG A 142 -25.99 14.28 7.05
CA ARG A 142 -25.39 14.91 5.87
C ARG A 142 -24.37 14.05 5.15
N LEU A 143 -23.70 13.16 5.89
CA LEU A 143 -22.60 12.32 5.39
C LEU A 143 -23.03 10.92 4.99
N VAL A 144 -24.06 10.36 5.64
CA VAL A 144 -24.52 9.00 5.34
C VAL A 144 -24.96 8.91 3.88
N GLY A 145 -24.46 7.90 3.18
CA GLY A 145 -24.71 7.67 1.76
C GLY A 145 -23.88 8.53 0.81
N LYS A 146 -22.92 9.30 1.32
CA LYS A 146 -21.99 10.09 0.52
C LYS A 146 -20.54 9.66 0.79
N THR A 147 -19.71 9.78 -0.20
CA THR A 147 -18.27 9.64 0.01
C THR A 147 -17.75 10.82 0.84
N ILE A 148 -16.63 10.63 1.52
CA ILE A 148 -15.98 11.68 2.33
C ILE A 148 -15.69 12.93 1.48
N GLU A 149 -15.27 12.71 0.22
CA GLU A 149 -14.96 13.79 -0.74
C GLU A 149 -16.18 14.62 -1.11
N GLU A 150 -17.31 13.96 -1.45
CA GLU A 150 -18.59 14.61 -1.75
C GLU A 150 -19.16 15.39 -0.55
N ALA A 151 -19.03 14.80 0.63
CA ALA A 151 -19.45 15.39 1.88
C ALA A 151 -18.68 16.67 2.23
N ARG A 152 -17.37 16.69 1.97
CA ARG A 152 -16.48 17.80 2.29
C ARG A 152 -16.92 19.12 1.68
N GLY A 153 -17.21 19.10 0.39
CA GLY A 153 -17.63 20.32 -0.34
C GLY A 153 -18.97 20.89 0.16
N GLN A 154 -19.91 20.00 0.50
CA GLN A 154 -21.23 20.38 0.95
C GLN A 154 -21.25 20.89 2.39
N ILE A 155 -20.53 20.23 3.30
CA ILE A 155 -20.55 20.61 4.72
C ILE A 155 -19.80 21.91 4.97
N ALA A 156 -18.72 22.18 4.27
CA ALA A 156 -18.03 23.46 4.37
C ALA A 156 -18.98 24.64 4.02
N ALA A 157 -19.80 24.47 2.98
CA ALA A 157 -20.80 25.47 2.59
C ALA A 157 -21.96 25.55 3.58
N GLU A 158 -22.44 24.43 4.11
CA GLU A 158 -23.53 24.37 5.07
C GLU A 158 -23.12 24.87 6.47
N LEU A 159 -21.90 24.64 6.92
CA LEU A 159 -21.39 25.20 8.17
C LEU A 159 -21.41 26.73 8.16
N GLU A 160 -21.07 27.34 7.04
CA GLU A 160 -21.20 28.81 6.90
C GLU A 160 -22.65 29.27 6.94
N LEU A 161 -23.61 28.53 6.38
CA LEU A 161 -25.03 28.86 6.37
C LEU A 161 -25.69 28.66 7.75
N HIS A 162 -25.27 27.63 8.50
CA HIS A 162 -25.86 27.25 9.79
C HIS A 162 -25.04 27.66 11.01
N ARG A 163 -24.06 28.56 10.85
CA ARG A 163 -23.23 29.08 11.96
C ARG A 163 -24.07 29.67 13.12
N GLN A 164 -25.27 30.12 12.84
CA GLN A 164 -26.17 30.73 13.83
C GLN A 164 -27.02 29.69 14.59
N ASP A 165 -27.18 28.48 14.04
CA ASP A 165 -28.06 27.45 14.58
C ASP A 165 -27.33 26.44 15.46
N LEU A 166 -26.00 26.29 15.28
CA LEU A 166 -25.16 25.41 16.07
C LEU A 166 -24.49 26.19 17.20
N ASP A 167 -24.51 25.61 18.40
CA ASP A 167 -23.71 26.21 19.47
C ASP A 167 -22.22 26.13 19.14
N GLY A 168 -21.38 27.02 19.67
CA GLY A 168 -19.97 27.11 19.32
C GLY A 168 -19.16 25.88 19.73
N LEU A 169 -19.67 24.98 20.57
CA LEU A 169 -19.04 23.72 20.97
C LEU A 169 -19.34 22.62 19.93
N THR A 170 -20.61 22.52 19.52
CA THR A 170 -21.05 21.59 18.47
C THR A 170 -20.35 21.92 17.14
N GLN A 171 -20.22 23.20 16.80
CA GLN A 171 -19.48 23.64 15.60
C GLN A 171 -18.01 23.14 15.61
N LYS A 172 -17.29 23.30 16.70
CA LYS A 172 -15.91 22.84 16.82
C LYS A 172 -15.79 21.32 16.67
N LEU A 173 -16.76 20.56 17.18
CA LEU A 173 -16.80 19.10 17.01
C LEU A 173 -17.05 18.71 15.55
N VAL A 174 -17.97 19.39 14.88
CA VAL A 174 -18.26 19.16 13.47
C VAL A 174 -17.01 19.46 12.62
N GLU A 175 -16.33 20.58 12.88
CA GLU A 175 -15.06 20.93 12.23
C GLU A 175 -13.98 19.87 12.50
N ALA A 176 -13.84 19.40 13.74
CA ALA A 176 -12.88 18.35 14.11
C ALA A 176 -13.23 17.00 13.45
N GLY A 177 -14.51 16.64 13.39
CA GLY A 177 -14.99 15.43 12.71
C GLY A 177 -14.71 15.45 11.22
N LEU A 178 -14.94 16.59 10.57
CA LEU A 178 -14.62 16.80 9.15
C LEU A 178 -13.12 16.76 8.89
N ALA A 179 -12.31 17.44 9.70
CA ALA A 179 -10.87 17.39 9.61
C ALA A 179 -10.35 15.96 9.77
N THR A 180 -11.01 15.15 10.62
CA THR A 180 -10.69 13.73 10.80
C THR A 180 -11.04 12.91 9.56
N ALA A 181 -12.22 13.13 9.00
CA ALA A 181 -12.67 12.45 7.79
C ALA A 181 -11.81 12.85 6.56
N THR A 182 -11.25 14.05 6.55
CA THR A 182 -10.42 14.59 5.45
C THR A 182 -8.91 14.54 5.71
N GLY A 183 -8.49 14.16 6.91
CA GLY A 183 -7.09 14.04 7.27
C GLY A 183 -6.39 12.86 6.60
N ASP A 184 -5.10 12.70 6.86
CA ASP A 184 -4.17 11.74 6.24
C ASP A 184 -4.63 10.26 6.14
N GLY A 185 -5.81 9.90 6.69
CA GLY A 185 -6.41 8.57 6.60
C GLY A 185 -7.23 8.31 5.34
N ALA A 186 -7.59 9.35 4.56
CA ALA A 186 -8.30 9.20 3.27
C ALA A 186 -7.36 8.88 2.10
N GLU A 187 -6.07 8.72 2.36
CA GLU A 187 -5.09 8.40 1.32
C GLU A 187 -4.80 6.90 1.27
N ALA A 188 -4.43 6.45 0.06
CA ALA A 188 -3.99 5.07 -0.12
C ALA A 188 -2.95 4.70 0.96
N ALA A 189 -3.18 3.61 1.67
CA ALA A 189 -2.26 3.13 2.71
C ALA A 189 -1.28 2.13 2.10
N LEU A 190 0.01 2.32 2.34
CA LEU A 190 1.02 1.31 2.03
C LEU A 190 1.15 0.34 3.19
N ILE A 191 0.92 -0.94 2.93
CA ILE A 191 1.16 -2.02 3.86
C ILE A 191 2.46 -2.70 3.44
N VAL A 192 3.44 -2.76 4.35
CA VAL A 192 4.72 -3.44 4.13
C VAL A 192 4.86 -4.57 5.13
N SER A 193 5.33 -5.72 4.68
CA SER A 193 5.62 -6.88 5.54
C SER A 193 6.93 -7.55 5.13
N GLY A 194 7.67 -8.06 6.10
CA GLY A 194 8.90 -8.80 5.84
C GLY A 194 10.06 -7.92 5.38
N ALA A 195 10.07 -6.66 5.78
CA ALA A 195 11.15 -5.74 5.44
C ALA A 195 12.52 -6.19 6.01
N GLU A 196 12.51 -6.96 7.11
CA GLU A 196 13.70 -7.60 7.67
C GLU A 196 14.41 -8.53 6.68
N ARG A 197 13.70 -9.12 5.72
CA ARG A 197 14.25 -10.00 4.67
C ARG A 197 15.17 -9.28 3.69
N LEU A 198 15.04 -7.95 3.60
CA LEU A 198 15.98 -7.14 2.82
C LEU A 198 17.38 -7.11 3.44
N LEU A 199 17.48 -7.45 4.73
CA LEU A 199 18.74 -7.53 5.47
C LEU A 199 19.41 -8.89 5.38
N ASP A 200 18.71 -9.95 5.00
CA ASP A 200 19.23 -11.31 5.00
C ASP A 200 20.40 -11.52 4.01
N ASP A 201 20.45 -10.74 2.94
CA ASP A 201 21.47 -10.81 1.89
C ASP A 201 22.55 -9.71 1.98
N VAL A 202 22.53 -8.90 3.05
CA VAL A 202 23.46 -7.77 3.22
C VAL A 202 24.86 -8.28 3.58
N GLN A 203 25.79 -8.19 2.63
CA GLN A 203 27.18 -8.65 2.81
C GLN A 203 28.19 -7.52 3.05
N ALA A 204 27.82 -6.27 2.89
CA ALA A 204 28.69 -5.11 3.05
C ALA A 204 27.98 -3.91 3.70
N VAL A 205 28.75 -2.97 4.27
CA VAL A 205 28.22 -1.74 4.88
C VAL A 205 27.51 -0.85 3.86
N GLU A 206 27.97 -0.88 2.60
CA GLU A 206 27.34 -0.16 1.47
C GLU A 206 25.90 -0.65 1.20
N ASP A 207 25.64 -1.96 1.38
CA ASP A 207 24.32 -2.55 1.24
C ASP A 207 23.37 -2.08 2.35
N LEU A 208 23.88 -1.83 3.58
CA LEU A 208 23.08 -1.30 4.70
C LEU A 208 22.59 0.12 4.45
N ASP A 209 23.39 0.97 3.81
CA ASP A 209 22.97 2.33 3.47
C ASP A 209 21.88 2.32 2.38
N HIS A 210 21.98 1.39 1.43
CA HIS A 210 20.94 1.15 0.43
C HIS A 210 19.62 0.69 1.08
N VAL A 211 19.70 -0.29 1.99
CA VAL A 211 18.53 -0.79 2.71
C VAL A 211 17.88 0.33 3.56
N ARG A 212 18.69 1.14 4.26
CA ARG A 212 18.19 2.28 5.04
C ARG A 212 17.48 3.29 4.14
N GLY A 213 18.08 3.68 3.01
CA GLY A 213 17.45 4.57 2.03
C GLY A 213 16.15 4.01 1.46
N LEU A 214 16.05 2.68 1.29
CA LEU A 214 14.81 2.02 0.89
C LEU A 214 13.72 2.14 1.97
N TYR A 215 14.06 1.94 3.25
CA TYR A 215 13.12 2.17 4.34
C TYR A 215 12.62 3.62 4.37
N ASP A 216 13.54 4.58 4.28
CA ASP A 216 13.19 6.00 4.24
C ASP A 216 12.28 6.33 3.04
N ALA A 217 12.54 5.72 1.88
CA ALA A 217 11.71 5.88 0.68
C ALA A 217 10.32 5.25 0.86
N LEU A 218 10.21 4.10 1.51
CA LEU A 218 8.93 3.43 1.78
C LEU A 218 8.06 4.16 2.83
N GLU A 219 8.68 4.98 3.69
CA GLU A 219 7.95 5.81 4.66
C GLU A 219 7.37 7.09 4.03
N THR A 220 7.81 7.47 2.82
CA THR A 220 7.34 8.69 2.17
C THR A 220 6.10 8.46 1.31
N LYS A 221 5.16 9.39 1.39
CA LYS A 221 3.89 9.39 0.68
C LYS A 221 4.05 9.43 -0.85
N GLU A 222 5.04 10.18 -1.32
CA GLU A 222 5.38 10.33 -2.72
C GLU A 222 5.78 8.99 -3.35
N SER A 223 6.40 8.11 -2.59
CA SER A 223 6.81 6.78 -3.05
C SER A 223 5.60 5.87 -3.31
N TRP A 224 4.52 6.01 -2.56
CA TRP A 224 3.29 5.23 -2.74
C TRP A 224 2.53 5.62 -4.00
N ILE A 225 2.41 6.94 -4.22
CA ILE A 225 1.77 7.50 -5.42
C ILE A 225 2.51 6.99 -6.65
N LYS A 226 3.81 7.05 -6.64
CA LYS A 226 4.65 6.61 -7.75
C LYS A 226 4.57 5.09 -7.97
N LEU A 227 4.52 4.26 -6.92
CA LEU A 227 4.27 2.81 -7.04
C LEU A 227 2.94 2.52 -7.72
N LEU A 228 1.89 3.26 -7.35
CA LEU A 228 0.59 3.17 -8.01
C LEU A 228 0.64 3.61 -9.48
N ASP A 229 1.33 4.71 -9.77
CA ASP A 229 1.46 5.23 -11.13
C ASP A 229 2.24 4.26 -12.02
N MET A 230 3.30 3.64 -11.48
CA MET A 230 4.03 2.58 -12.16
C MET A 230 3.13 1.37 -12.47
N ALA A 231 2.35 0.92 -11.49
CA ALA A 231 1.43 -0.18 -11.67
C ALA A 231 0.30 0.15 -12.67
N ARG A 232 -0.16 1.42 -12.71
CA ARG A 232 -1.20 1.88 -13.66
C ARG A 232 -0.73 1.95 -15.11
N GLY A 233 0.58 2.17 -15.32
CA GLY A 233 1.16 2.34 -16.67
C GLY A 233 1.23 1.06 -17.52
N GLY A 234 0.98 -0.13 -16.93
CA GLY A 234 1.12 -1.40 -17.62
C GLY A 234 -0.05 -2.36 -17.43
N GLU A 235 -0.14 -3.32 -18.36
CA GLU A 235 -1.00 -4.49 -18.21
C GLU A 235 -0.18 -5.64 -17.56
N GLY A 236 -0.70 -6.20 -16.44
CA GLY A 236 -0.05 -7.31 -15.72
C GLY A 236 1.12 -6.89 -14.83
N VAL A 237 2.04 -7.82 -14.61
CA VAL A 237 3.17 -7.64 -13.71
C VAL A 237 4.22 -6.71 -14.32
N GLN A 238 4.62 -5.70 -13.57
CA GLN A 238 5.71 -4.78 -13.92
C GLN A 238 6.95 -5.13 -13.10
N ILE A 239 8.12 -5.09 -13.73
CA ILE A 239 9.39 -5.43 -13.10
C ILE A 239 10.36 -4.28 -13.31
N PHE A 240 10.92 -3.79 -12.23
CA PHE A 240 11.92 -2.73 -12.21
C PHE A 240 13.20 -3.27 -11.55
N ILE A 241 14.34 -3.15 -12.24
CA ILE A 241 15.63 -3.71 -11.82
C ILE A 241 16.60 -2.56 -11.58
N GLY A 242 17.06 -2.44 -10.33
CA GLY A 242 18.09 -1.45 -9.96
C GLY A 242 17.68 -0.01 -10.27
N ALA A 243 18.58 0.72 -10.94
CA ALA A 243 18.42 2.14 -11.25
C ALA A 243 17.36 2.48 -12.32
N GLU A 244 16.65 1.49 -12.88
CA GLU A 244 15.53 1.74 -13.82
C GLU A 244 14.38 2.51 -13.18
N ASN A 245 14.42 2.61 -11.86
CA ASN A 245 13.38 3.25 -11.08
C ASN A 245 13.95 4.44 -10.31
N ASP A 246 13.61 5.66 -10.74
CA ASP A 246 13.99 6.90 -10.06
C ASP A 246 13.47 7.02 -8.61
N LEU A 247 12.44 6.23 -8.26
CA LEU A 247 11.88 6.18 -6.91
C LEU A 247 12.76 5.49 -5.91
N PHE A 248 13.33 4.40 -6.36
CA PHE A 248 14.24 3.61 -5.60
C PHE A 248 15.58 3.68 -6.33
N SER A 249 16.17 4.89 -6.44
CA SER A 249 17.53 5.11 -6.97
C SER A 249 18.60 4.31 -6.21
N LEU A 250 18.16 3.26 -5.56
CA LEU A 250 18.86 2.34 -4.73
C LEU A 250 19.41 1.25 -5.62
N ALA A 251 20.61 1.52 -6.16
CA ALA A 251 21.41 0.49 -6.77
C ALA A 251 21.35 -0.78 -5.91
N GLY A 252 20.96 -1.91 -6.51
CA GLY A 252 20.94 -3.21 -5.82
C GLY A 252 19.57 -3.77 -5.42
N CYS A 253 18.45 -3.06 -5.62
CA CYS A 253 17.10 -3.57 -5.37
C CYS A 253 16.29 -3.74 -6.66
N SER A 254 15.33 -4.64 -6.64
CA SER A 254 14.31 -4.80 -7.68
C SER A 254 12.91 -4.77 -7.09
N VAL A 255 11.98 -4.24 -7.86
CA VAL A 255 10.56 -4.18 -7.54
C VAL A 255 9.78 -5.01 -8.56
N VAL A 256 8.93 -5.90 -8.08
CA VAL A 256 7.97 -6.64 -8.91
C VAL A 256 6.58 -6.27 -8.40
N VAL A 257 5.77 -5.63 -9.22
CA VAL A 257 4.48 -5.08 -8.82
C VAL A 257 3.40 -5.41 -9.85
N ALA A 258 2.18 -5.69 -9.40
CA ALA A 258 1.01 -5.87 -10.26
C ALA A 258 -0.15 -5.01 -9.76
N PRO A 259 -0.90 -4.36 -10.66
CA PRO A 259 -2.14 -3.69 -10.29
C PRO A 259 -3.21 -4.72 -9.97
N TYR A 260 -4.07 -4.43 -9.00
CA TYR A 260 -5.30 -5.19 -8.82
C TYR A 260 -6.52 -4.31 -9.10
N ARG A 261 -7.58 -4.97 -9.60
CA ARG A 261 -8.75 -4.31 -10.15
C ARG A 261 -9.99 -4.72 -9.37
N ASN A 262 -10.91 -3.80 -9.21
CA ASN A 262 -12.24 -4.08 -8.68
C ASN A 262 -13.13 -4.80 -9.73
N SER A 263 -14.35 -5.13 -9.36
CA SER A 263 -15.35 -5.74 -10.26
C SER A 263 -15.66 -4.89 -11.50
N GLU A 264 -15.46 -3.58 -11.44
CA GLU A 264 -15.64 -2.64 -12.56
C GLU A 264 -14.38 -2.52 -13.45
N GLN A 265 -13.37 -3.37 -13.24
CA GLN A 265 -12.09 -3.36 -13.94
C GLN A 265 -11.25 -2.09 -13.73
N GLN A 266 -11.57 -1.27 -12.74
CA GLN A 266 -10.76 -0.11 -12.37
C GLN A 266 -9.57 -0.55 -11.51
N ILE A 267 -8.40 0.03 -11.75
CA ILE A 267 -7.21 -0.20 -10.90
C ILE A 267 -7.43 0.57 -9.60
N VAL A 268 -7.61 -0.17 -8.52
CA VAL A 268 -7.86 0.37 -7.18
C VAL A 268 -6.63 0.31 -6.27
N GLY A 269 -5.65 -0.49 -6.62
CA GLY A 269 -4.42 -0.58 -5.84
C GLY A 269 -3.35 -1.38 -6.57
N ALA A 270 -2.27 -1.68 -5.86
CA ALA A 270 -1.17 -2.50 -6.35
C ALA A 270 -0.63 -3.43 -5.27
N VAL A 271 -0.17 -4.59 -5.66
CA VAL A 271 0.52 -5.56 -4.82
C VAL A 271 1.86 -5.90 -5.42
N GLY A 272 2.87 -6.08 -4.59
CA GLY A 272 4.19 -6.36 -5.11
C GLY A 272 5.18 -6.80 -4.04
N VAL A 273 6.43 -6.93 -4.47
CA VAL A 273 7.56 -7.23 -3.60
C VAL A 273 8.75 -6.36 -3.95
N ILE A 274 9.56 -6.07 -2.93
CA ILE A 274 10.89 -5.48 -3.09
C ILE A 274 11.92 -6.46 -2.53
N GLY A 275 12.98 -6.66 -3.28
CA GLY A 275 14.08 -7.52 -2.90
C GLY A 275 15.39 -7.10 -3.57
N PRO A 276 16.51 -7.79 -3.31
CA PRO A 276 17.76 -7.55 -4.01
C PRO A 276 17.58 -7.82 -5.51
N THR A 277 18.43 -7.22 -6.36
CA THR A 277 18.33 -7.39 -7.84
C THR A 277 18.39 -8.85 -8.30
N ARG A 278 18.92 -9.77 -7.47
CA ARG A 278 19.07 -11.19 -7.79
C ARG A 278 17.98 -12.08 -7.21
N ILE A 279 16.76 -11.58 -7.16
CA ILE A 279 15.61 -12.40 -6.76
C ILE A 279 15.27 -13.47 -7.81
N ASN A 280 14.54 -14.48 -7.40
CA ASN A 280 14.02 -15.50 -8.31
C ASN A 280 12.78 -15.00 -9.05
N TYR A 281 12.98 -14.24 -10.13
CA TYR A 281 11.89 -13.66 -10.92
C TYR A 281 10.91 -14.72 -11.43
N ALA A 282 11.41 -15.89 -11.88
CA ALA A 282 10.57 -16.97 -12.40
C ALA A 282 9.51 -17.45 -11.39
N ARG A 283 9.84 -17.41 -10.11
CA ARG A 283 8.95 -17.79 -9.01
C ARG A 283 8.11 -16.61 -8.52
N ILE A 284 8.68 -15.41 -8.47
CA ILE A 284 8.04 -14.24 -7.88
C ILE A 284 6.92 -13.69 -8.77
N ILE A 285 7.14 -13.64 -10.08
CA ILE A 285 6.16 -13.12 -11.05
C ILE A 285 4.79 -13.80 -10.89
N PRO A 286 4.66 -15.14 -10.93
CA PRO A 286 3.36 -15.78 -10.79
C PRO A 286 2.75 -15.63 -9.40
N VAL A 287 3.57 -15.50 -8.34
CA VAL A 287 3.09 -15.26 -6.97
C VAL A 287 2.45 -13.87 -6.88
N VAL A 288 3.13 -12.84 -7.41
CA VAL A 288 2.62 -11.45 -7.42
C VAL A 288 1.37 -11.34 -8.29
N ASP A 289 1.39 -11.91 -9.50
CA ASP A 289 0.26 -11.88 -10.43
C ASP A 289 -1.00 -12.54 -9.83
N TYR A 290 -0.84 -13.74 -9.31
CA TYR A 290 -1.96 -14.46 -8.69
C TYR A 290 -2.50 -13.75 -7.45
N THR A 291 -1.61 -13.21 -6.62
CA THR A 291 -2.02 -12.43 -5.45
C THR A 291 -2.81 -11.19 -5.86
N ALA A 292 -2.40 -10.47 -6.91
CA ALA A 292 -3.13 -9.32 -7.45
C ALA A 292 -4.56 -9.70 -7.90
N GLN A 293 -4.70 -10.85 -8.59
CA GLN A 293 -6.00 -11.35 -9.03
C GLN A 293 -6.93 -11.68 -7.86
N ILE A 294 -6.40 -12.34 -6.82
CA ILE A 294 -7.20 -12.71 -5.64
C ILE A 294 -7.59 -11.48 -4.82
N VAL A 295 -6.64 -10.54 -4.59
CA VAL A 295 -6.91 -9.29 -3.89
C VAL A 295 -7.96 -8.46 -4.64
N GLY A 296 -7.89 -8.40 -5.97
CA GLY A 296 -8.88 -7.71 -6.78
C GLY A 296 -10.31 -8.25 -6.59
N ARG A 297 -10.47 -9.58 -6.48
CA ARG A 297 -11.78 -10.20 -6.19
C ARG A 297 -12.29 -9.91 -4.78
N LEU A 298 -11.39 -9.66 -3.84
CA LEU A 298 -11.75 -9.36 -2.46
C LEU A 298 -12.24 -7.91 -2.30
N VAL A 299 -11.66 -6.99 -3.06
CA VAL A 299 -11.91 -5.54 -2.93
C VAL A 299 -13.05 -5.07 -3.85
N GLY A 300 -13.42 -5.88 -4.82
CA GLY A 300 -14.51 -5.58 -5.76
C GLY A 300 -15.71 -6.39 -5.54
#